data_a19571f361d0aeeef16249ba71e8c13e
#
_entry.id   a19571f361d0aeeef16249ba71e8c13e
#
_cell.length_a   1.000
_cell.length_b   1.000
_cell.length_c   1.000
_cell.angle_alpha   90.00
_cell.angle_beta   90.00
_cell.angle_gamma   90.00
#
_symmetry.space_group_name_H-M   'P 1'
#
loop_
_entity.id
_entity.type
_entity.pdbx_description
1 polymer ?
#
loop_
_entity_poly.entity_id
_entity_poly.type
_entity_poly.pdbx_seq_one_letter_code
_entity_poly.pdbx_strand_id
1 'polypeptide(L)'
;MGKKGDGMPIFNEEMYLYDKNQNSDLFHLHSFGRLYPDADYIISLKENSNTIIECVTDGVGYIEHNGTVTTVEKGDCYIIKQGSGYSYYSDEKSPYSKVWVTVYGSMVDRWLDFYGIDRQVYIKHLDITSYYSQIKQTALGRDMLDNEKKLMLLVHAIIFEMATAVPANRQSREDRPYIKTADNVVLDIKKYIEKQCNERLTNRDLSLKFGISQSTMNDLFIKKYGISTSQYHMQCKLSSVEYFLKSTDLTIDTISSLIGFCDRSHFRKAFMKAYGMSPNQYRKKLKSELSGK
;
A
#
# COMPACT_ATOMS: atom_id res chain seq x y z
N MET A 1 9.25 -27.20 -31.76
CA MET A 1 8.25 -26.18 -31.32
C MET A 1 7.73 -26.59 -29.95
N GLY A 2 8.40 -26.14 -28.90
CA GLY A 2 8.02 -26.40 -27.52
C GLY A 2 7.14 -25.27 -27.01
N LYS A 3 5.98 -25.58 -26.42
CA LYS A 3 5.09 -24.61 -25.78
C LYS A 3 5.83 -24.01 -24.59
N LYS A 4 6.08 -22.67 -24.60
CA LYS A 4 6.49 -21.91 -23.41
C LYS A 4 5.34 -22.00 -22.41
N GLY A 5 5.62 -22.50 -21.20
CA GLY A 5 4.69 -22.47 -20.08
C GLY A 5 4.54 -21.04 -19.57
N ASP A 6 3.37 -20.74 -18.96
CA ASP A 6 3.00 -19.47 -18.34
C ASP A 6 3.80 -19.20 -17.02
N GLY A 7 5.14 -19.09 -17.14
CA GLY A 7 6.01 -18.65 -16.05
C GLY A 7 6.27 -17.15 -16.19
N MET A 8 6.30 -16.40 -15.06
CA MET A 8 6.82 -15.04 -15.07
C MET A 8 8.19 -15.02 -15.74
N PRO A 9 8.50 -13.98 -16.55
CA PRO A 9 9.81 -13.87 -17.19
C PRO A 9 10.89 -13.86 -16.09
N ILE A 10 11.92 -14.70 -16.26
CA ILE A 10 13.08 -14.74 -15.38
C ILE A 10 14.04 -13.66 -15.88
N PHE A 11 14.12 -12.55 -15.15
CA PHE A 11 15.06 -11.47 -15.44
C PHE A 11 16.42 -11.74 -14.82
N ASN A 12 17.44 -11.06 -15.28
CA ASN A 12 18.80 -11.10 -14.72
C ASN A 12 18.85 -10.23 -13.45
N GLU A 13 18.24 -10.71 -12.38
CA GLU A 13 18.12 -9.95 -11.12
C GLU A 13 18.43 -10.77 -9.87
N GLU A 14 18.88 -10.08 -8.85
CA GLU A 14 19.04 -10.58 -7.48
C GLU A 14 17.95 -9.94 -6.63
N MET A 15 16.98 -10.72 -6.16
CA MET A 15 15.86 -10.24 -5.36
C MET A 15 15.80 -10.96 -4.01
N TYR A 16 15.55 -10.19 -2.95
CA TYR A 16 15.35 -10.66 -1.59
C TYR A 16 13.96 -10.27 -1.10
N LEU A 17 13.17 -11.25 -0.69
CA LEU A 17 11.92 -11.03 0.02
C LEU A 17 12.22 -10.92 1.52
N TYR A 18 11.75 -9.86 2.16
CA TYR A 18 11.96 -9.57 3.58
C TYR A 18 10.64 -9.55 4.34
N ASP A 19 9.84 -10.59 4.22
CA ASP A 19 8.54 -10.68 4.89
C ASP A 19 8.71 -11.26 6.30
N LYS A 20 9.24 -10.45 7.22
CA LYS A 20 9.39 -10.79 8.63
C LYS A 20 8.50 -9.90 9.48
N ASN A 21 7.43 -10.46 10.02
CA ASN A 21 6.46 -9.88 10.94
C ASN A 21 5.40 -8.92 10.38
N GLN A 22 4.25 -9.48 10.08
CA GLN A 22 3.01 -8.79 9.70
C GLN A 22 2.26 -8.12 10.88
N ASN A 23 2.88 -7.90 12.04
CA ASN A 23 2.19 -7.41 13.23
C ASN A 23 2.20 -5.89 13.41
N SER A 24 2.79 -5.14 12.51
CA SER A 24 2.85 -3.68 12.59
C SER A 24 2.41 -3.05 11.28
N ASP A 25 1.26 -2.38 11.26
CA ASP A 25 0.80 -1.57 10.11
C ASP A 25 1.65 -0.31 9.89
N LEU A 26 2.76 -0.13 10.63
CA LEU A 26 3.53 1.10 10.63
C LEU A 26 4.57 1.15 9.52
N PHE A 27 5.43 0.13 9.43
CA PHE A 27 6.53 0.07 8.48
C PHE A 27 6.84 -1.37 8.11
N HIS A 28 6.99 -1.64 6.81
CA HIS A 28 7.43 -2.92 6.29
C HIS A 28 8.41 -2.72 5.14
N LEU A 29 9.54 -3.37 5.21
CA LEU A 29 10.37 -3.66 4.05
C LEU A 29 9.82 -4.93 3.40
N HIS A 30 9.27 -4.84 2.20
CA HIS A 30 8.71 -6.00 1.47
C HIS A 30 9.81 -6.77 0.73
N SER A 31 10.56 -6.05 -0.10
CA SER A 31 11.65 -6.64 -0.89
C SER A 31 12.71 -5.61 -1.21
N PHE A 32 13.87 -6.08 -1.59
CA PHE A 32 14.94 -5.27 -2.16
C PHE A 32 15.77 -6.11 -3.11
N GLY A 33 16.44 -5.47 -4.04
CA GLY A 33 17.20 -6.22 -5.03
C GLY A 33 18.06 -5.37 -5.94
N ARG A 34 18.66 -6.05 -6.91
CA ARG A 34 19.46 -5.48 -7.97
C ARG A 34 19.10 -6.12 -9.29
N LEU A 35 18.84 -5.30 -10.30
CA LEU A 35 18.79 -5.70 -11.68
C LEU A 35 20.18 -5.55 -12.31
N TYR A 36 20.65 -6.59 -12.98
CA TYR A 36 21.80 -6.55 -13.86
C TYR A 36 21.35 -6.21 -15.28
N PRO A 37 22.25 -5.77 -16.17
CA PRO A 37 21.87 -5.41 -17.54
C PRO A 37 21.07 -6.50 -18.23
N ASP A 38 19.87 -6.17 -18.68
CA ASP A 38 18.95 -7.10 -19.33
C ASP A 38 18.11 -6.31 -20.34
N ALA A 39 18.32 -6.53 -21.64
CA ALA A 39 17.62 -5.83 -22.71
C ALA A 39 16.14 -6.24 -22.82
N ASP A 40 15.80 -7.44 -22.36
CA ASP A 40 14.43 -7.96 -22.40
C ASP A 40 13.62 -7.55 -21.15
N TYR A 41 14.22 -6.79 -20.24
CA TYR A 41 13.57 -6.40 -19.00
C TYR A 41 12.43 -5.42 -19.24
N ILE A 42 11.23 -5.86 -18.92
CA ILE A 42 10.02 -5.06 -18.98
C ILE A 42 9.07 -5.45 -17.84
N ILE A 43 8.60 -4.46 -17.11
CA ILE A 43 7.55 -4.61 -16.09
C ILE A 43 6.43 -3.64 -16.40
N SER A 44 5.19 -4.11 -16.30
CA SER A 44 4.00 -3.28 -16.46
C SER A 44 2.95 -3.68 -15.46
N LEU A 45 2.53 -2.74 -14.62
CA LEU A 45 1.49 -2.92 -13.61
C LEU A 45 0.44 -1.82 -13.72
N LYS A 46 -0.83 -2.21 -13.68
CA LYS A 46 -1.95 -1.25 -13.68
C LYS A 46 -2.07 -0.49 -12.36
N GLU A 47 -1.71 -1.16 -11.27
CA GLU A 47 -1.73 -0.60 -9.93
C GLU A 47 -0.65 -1.30 -9.09
N ASN A 48 0.13 -0.51 -8.39
CA ASN A 48 1.18 -1.00 -7.50
C ASN A 48 0.70 -1.09 -6.05
N SER A 49 0.91 -2.23 -5.41
CA SER A 49 0.47 -2.46 -4.03
C SER A 49 1.38 -1.81 -2.97
N ASN A 50 2.60 -1.42 -3.35
CA ASN A 50 3.62 -0.93 -2.43
C ASN A 50 4.29 0.33 -2.98
N THR A 51 5.06 1.02 -2.16
CA THR A 51 5.96 2.09 -2.62
C THR A 51 7.30 1.49 -3.01
N ILE A 52 7.79 1.80 -4.21
CA ILE A 52 9.08 1.35 -4.72
C ILE A 52 10.00 2.56 -4.86
N ILE A 53 11.22 2.42 -4.35
CA ILE A 53 12.29 3.40 -4.48
C ILE A 53 13.41 2.74 -5.27
N GLU A 54 13.80 3.35 -6.37
CA GLU A 54 14.79 2.79 -7.29
C GLU A 54 15.89 3.78 -7.62
N CYS A 55 17.07 3.27 -7.90
CA CYS A 55 18.22 4.04 -8.36
C CYS A 55 18.92 3.31 -9.50
N VAL A 56 19.11 3.99 -10.63
CA VAL A 56 19.83 3.47 -11.78
C VAL A 56 21.33 3.51 -11.50
N THR A 57 21.98 2.36 -11.60
CA THR A 57 23.41 2.22 -11.32
C THR A 57 24.28 2.26 -12.58
N ASP A 58 23.71 1.92 -13.72
CA ASP A 58 24.35 1.99 -15.05
C ASP A 58 23.31 1.84 -16.17
N GLY A 59 23.66 2.22 -17.40
CA GLY A 59 22.82 2.09 -18.59
C GLY A 59 21.65 3.07 -18.63
N VAL A 60 20.67 2.78 -19.50
CA VAL A 60 19.49 3.60 -19.79
C VAL A 60 18.23 2.78 -19.68
N GLY A 61 17.21 3.36 -19.06
CA GLY A 61 15.88 2.78 -18.98
C GLY A 61 14.80 3.83 -19.21
N TYR A 62 13.58 3.36 -19.39
CA TYR A 62 12.41 4.17 -19.65
C TYR A 62 11.32 3.84 -18.65
N ILE A 63 10.65 4.87 -18.14
CA ILE A 63 9.51 4.72 -17.23
C ILE A 63 8.33 5.45 -17.83
N GLU A 64 7.26 4.71 -18.06
CA GLU A 64 5.99 5.24 -18.55
C GLU A 64 5.00 5.33 -17.40
N HIS A 65 4.46 6.52 -17.20
CA HIS A 65 3.41 6.80 -16.24
C HIS A 65 2.42 7.81 -16.82
N ASN A 66 1.13 7.47 -16.81
CA ASN A 66 0.05 8.32 -17.34
C ASN A 66 0.32 8.81 -18.78
N GLY A 67 0.85 7.94 -19.64
CA GLY A 67 1.16 8.24 -21.03
C GLY A 67 2.40 9.11 -21.25
N THR A 68 3.14 9.43 -20.17
CA THR A 68 4.42 10.15 -20.28
C THR A 68 5.57 9.19 -20.07
N VAL A 69 6.50 9.14 -21.02
CA VAL A 69 7.73 8.36 -20.95
C VAL A 69 8.85 9.25 -20.44
N THR A 70 9.53 8.81 -19.39
CA THR A 70 10.70 9.48 -18.81
C THR A 70 11.91 8.59 -18.97
N THR A 71 12.98 9.13 -19.56
CA THR A 71 14.28 8.45 -19.65
C THR A 71 15.02 8.58 -18.32
N VAL A 72 15.56 7.47 -17.84
CA VAL A 72 16.39 7.41 -16.63
C VAL A 72 17.75 6.81 -16.95
N GLU A 73 18.78 7.39 -16.34
CA GLU A 73 20.19 7.08 -16.60
C GLU A 73 20.94 6.89 -15.27
N LYS A 74 22.19 6.48 -15.37
CA LYS A 74 23.06 6.30 -14.21
C LYS A 74 23.01 7.48 -13.22
N GLY A 75 22.72 7.18 -11.96
CA GLY A 75 22.58 8.15 -10.88
C GLY A 75 21.18 8.76 -10.75
N ASP A 76 20.23 8.37 -11.59
CA ASP A 76 18.86 8.82 -11.45
C ASP A 76 18.10 7.94 -10.47
N CYS A 77 17.37 8.58 -9.57
CA CYS A 77 16.50 7.92 -8.60
C CYS A 77 15.04 8.28 -8.82
N TYR A 78 14.16 7.37 -8.50
CA TYR A 78 12.72 7.63 -8.59
C TYR A 78 11.91 6.85 -7.54
N ILE A 79 10.74 7.39 -7.22
CA ILE A 79 9.76 6.77 -6.34
C ILE A 79 8.50 6.49 -7.14
N ILE A 80 8.05 5.24 -7.09
CA ILE A 80 6.73 4.82 -7.57
C ILE A 80 5.86 4.59 -6.33
N LYS A 81 4.92 5.51 -6.09
CA LYS A 81 4.05 5.45 -4.91
C LYS A 81 3.00 4.34 -5.05
N GLN A 82 2.61 3.75 -3.93
CA GLN A 82 1.48 2.82 -3.85
C GLN A 82 0.23 3.38 -4.54
N GLY A 83 -0.49 2.54 -5.27
CA GLY A 83 -1.68 2.90 -6.04
C GLY A 83 -1.41 3.47 -7.43
N SER A 84 -0.13 3.61 -7.84
CA SER A 84 0.23 4.10 -9.17
C SER A 84 0.34 2.97 -10.18
N GLY A 85 -0.20 3.18 -11.39
CA GLY A 85 0.10 2.33 -12.55
C GLY A 85 1.38 2.81 -13.24
N TYR A 86 2.19 1.88 -13.72
CA TYR A 86 3.44 2.21 -14.41
C TYR A 86 3.90 1.07 -15.32
N SER A 87 4.73 1.43 -16.31
CA SER A 87 5.57 0.49 -17.05
C SER A 87 7.01 0.98 -17.02
N TYR A 88 7.97 0.07 -16.93
CA TYR A 88 9.36 0.42 -17.13
C TYR A 88 10.09 -0.70 -17.90
N TYR A 89 11.05 -0.30 -18.71
CA TYR A 89 11.80 -1.19 -19.58
C TYR A 89 13.22 -0.69 -19.85
N SER A 90 14.10 -1.62 -20.18
CA SER A 90 15.49 -1.34 -20.55
C SER A 90 15.60 -0.76 -21.96
N ASP A 91 16.67 0.01 -22.20
CA ASP A 91 17.12 0.32 -23.55
C ASP A 91 17.78 -0.93 -24.16
N GLU A 92 17.52 -1.19 -25.43
CA GLU A 92 18.04 -2.39 -26.13
C GLU A 92 19.56 -2.38 -26.29
N LYS A 93 20.15 -1.19 -26.49
CA LYS A 93 21.60 -1.04 -26.78
C LYS A 93 22.43 -0.78 -25.53
N SER A 94 21.82 -0.18 -24.53
CA SER A 94 22.46 0.16 -23.25
C SER A 94 21.55 -0.22 -22.09
N PRO A 95 21.26 -1.53 -21.89
CA PRO A 95 20.33 -1.97 -20.87
C PRO A 95 20.75 -1.50 -19.48
N TYR A 96 19.80 -0.95 -18.73
CA TYR A 96 20.13 -0.39 -17.44
C TYR A 96 20.28 -1.45 -16.33
N SER A 97 21.10 -1.09 -15.37
CA SER A 97 21.18 -1.74 -14.06
C SER A 97 20.56 -0.84 -13.02
N LYS A 98 19.91 -1.40 -12.04
CA LYS A 98 19.33 -0.62 -10.93
C LYS A 98 19.35 -1.39 -9.63
N VAL A 99 19.24 -0.67 -8.52
CA VAL A 99 18.91 -1.21 -7.22
C VAL A 99 17.53 -0.68 -6.79
N TRP A 100 16.81 -1.47 -6.01
CA TRP A 100 15.50 -1.05 -5.51
C TRP A 100 15.24 -1.51 -4.08
N VAL A 101 14.33 -0.81 -3.42
CA VAL A 101 13.69 -1.22 -2.18
C VAL A 101 12.18 -1.02 -2.31
N THR A 102 11.42 -2.02 -1.89
CA THR A 102 9.95 -1.99 -1.88
C THR A 102 9.48 -1.95 -0.45
N VAL A 103 8.70 -0.94 -0.11
CA VAL A 103 8.25 -0.67 1.25
C VAL A 103 6.77 -0.33 1.29
N TYR A 104 6.12 -0.54 2.44
CA TYR A 104 4.75 -0.12 2.68
C TYR A 104 4.53 0.16 4.18
N GLY A 105 3.40 0.74 4.51
CA GLY A 105 2.98 1.05 5.86
C GLY A 105 2.71 2.52 6.11
N SER A 106 1.95 2.80 7.16
CA SER A 106 1.44 4.16 7.43
C SER A 106 2.54 5.20 7.71
N MET A 107 3.72 4.78 8.16
CA MET A 107 4.87 5.68 8.33
C MET A 107 5.46 6.10 6.98
N VAL A 108 5.58 5.16 6.03
CA VAL A 108 6.07 5.47 4.68
C VAL A 108 5.17 6.52 4.03
N ASP A 109 3.85 6.31 4.07
CA ASP A 109 2.88 7.27 3.55
C ASP A 109 3.04 8.66 4.20
N ARG A 110 3.20 8.69 5.56
CA ARG A 110 3.37 9.95 6.29
C ARG A 110 4.67 10.69 5.96
N TRP A 111 5.78 9.97 5.75
CA TRP A 111 7.03 10.59 5.33
C TRP A 111 6.89 11.20 3.94
N LEU A 112 6.31 10.47 2.99
CA LEU A 112 6.08 10.98 1.65
C LEU A 112 5.18 12.22 1.67
N ASP A 113 4.10 12.20 2.45
CA ASP A 113 3.21 13.33 2.61
C ASP A 113 3.90 14.52 3.31
N PHE A 114 4.66 14.27 4.38
CA PHE A 114 5.41 15.30 5.12
C PHE A 114 6.44 16.00 4.24
N TYR A 115 7.16 15.25 3.42
CA TYR A 115 8.15 15.80 2.50
C TYR A 115 7.55 16.33 1.19
N GLY A 116 6.23 16.21 1.00
CA GLY A 116 5.55 16.68 -0.19
C GLY A 116 5.82 15.82 -1.42
N ILE A 117 6.16 14.55 -1.22
CA ILE A 117 6.31 13.54 -2.27
C ILE A 117 4.93 12.90 -2.50
N ASP A 118 4.03 13.66 -3.11
CA ASP A 118 2.65 13.26 -3.38
C ASP A 118 2.46 12.60 -4.75
N ARG A 119 3.49 12.66 -5.61
CA ARG A 119 3.50 12.13 -6.98
C ARG A 119 4.76 11.32 -7.22
N GLN A 120 4.79 10.64 -8.37
CA GLN A 120 6.01 10.01 -8.87
C GLN A 120 7.13 11.05 -8.96
N VAL A 121 8.21 10.82 -8.27
CA VAL A 121 9.34 11.75 -8.17
C VAL A 121 10.52 11.16 -8.92
N TYR A 122 11.06 11.97 -9.84
CA TYR A 122 12.32 11.70 -10.54
C TYR A 122 13.37 12.68 -10.08
N ILE A 123 14.52 12.18 -9.71
CA ILE A 123 15.63 12.99 -9.20
C ILE A 123 16.88 12.62 -9.99
N LYS A 124 17.42 13.59 -10.68
CA LYS A 124 18.65 13.45 -11.45
C LYS A 124 19.86 13.48 -10.54
N HIS A 125 20.83 12.60 -10.79
CA HIS A 125 22.15 12.59 -10.17
C HIS A 125 22.13 12.47 -8.63
N LEU A 126 21.23 11.65 -8.10
CA LEU A 126 21.20 11.27 -6.68
C LEU A 126 21.62 9.80 -6.52
N ASP A 127 22.77 9.55 -5.90
CA ASP A 127 23.24 8.20 -5.63
C ASP A 127 22.82 7.72 -4.24
N ILE A 128 21.89 6.75 -4.20
CA ILE A 128 21.45 6.09 -2.95
C ILE A 128 21.99 4.67 -2.79
N THR A 129 22.97 4.25 -3.59
CA THR A 129 23.50 2.87 -3.59
C THR A 129 24.16 2.49 -2.27
N SER A 130 24.72 3.46 -1.54
CA SER A 130 25.27 3.26 -0.20
C SER A 130 24.19 2.85 0.80
N TYR A 131 23.02 3.46 0.75
CA TYR A 131 21.87 3.08 1.58
C TYR A 131 21.36 1.68 1.22
N TYR A 132 21.26 1.37 -0.07
CA TYR A 132 20.90 0.02 -0.51
C TYR A 132 21.86 -1.03 0.06
N SER A 133 23.17 -0.77 0.01
CA SER A 133 24.20 -1.67 0.55
C SER A 133 24.02 -1.89 2.06
N GLN A 134 23.72 -0.83 2.82
CA GLN A 134 23.44 -0.91 4.25
C GLN A 134 22.13 -1.65 4.54
N ILE A 135 21.07 -1.43 3.73
CA ILE A 135 19.80 -2.17 3.83
C ILE A 135 20.07 -3.65 3.61
N LYS A 136 20.78 -4.02 2.54
CA LYS A 136 21.14 -5.41 2.25
C LYS A 136 21.93 -6.04 3.42
N GLN A 137 22.93 -5.37 3.91
CA GLN A 137 23.74 -5.84 5.05
C GLN A 137 22.89 -6.02 6.31
N THR A 138 22.03 -5.06 6.64
CA THR A 138 21.16 -5.10 7.82
C THR A 138 20.10 -6.20 7.70
N ALA A 139 19.44 -6.30 6.55
CA ALA A 139 18.37 -7.27 6.30
C ALA A 139 18.88 -8.72 6.32
N LEU A 140 20.08 -8.97 5.82
CA LEU A 140 20.72 -10.29 5.81
C LEU A 140 21.52 -10.59 7.09
N GLY A 141 21.67 -9.61 7.97
CA GLY A 141 22.35 -9.74 9.26
C GLY A 141 21.60 -10.64 10.25
N ARG A 142 22.33 -11.19 11.23
CA ARG A 142 21.79 -12.13 12.22
C ARG A 142 21.08 -11.48 13.41
N ASP A 143 21.28 -10.18 13.63
CA ASP A 143 20.72 -9.45 14.79
C ASP A 143 19.30 -8.94 14.47
N MET A 144 18.29 -9.74 14.83
CA MET A 144 16.90 -9.53 14.40
C MET A 144 16.17 -8.42 15.14
N LEU A 145 16.53 -8.11 16.40
CA LEU A 145 15.73 -7.22 17.26
C LEU A 145 15.86 -5.72 16.89
N ASP A 146 17.03 -5.32 16.37
CA ASP A 146 17.32 -3.94 15.97
C ASP A 146 17.26 -3.71 14.45
N ASN A 147 17.18 -4.79 13.66
CA ASN A 147 17.23 -4.69 12.21
C ASN A 147 16.04 -3.92 11.65
N GLU A 148 14.82 -4.13 12.16
CA GLU A 148 13.62 -3.42 11.68
C GLU A 148 13.73 -1.91 11.90
N LYS A 149 14.18 -1.47 13.07
CA LYS A 149 14.40 -0.05 13.38
C LYS A 149 15.49 0.57 12.50
N LYS A 150 16.58 -0.16 12.28
CA LYS A 150 17.67 0.28 11.39
C LYS A 150 17.21 0.38 9.94
N LEU A 151 16.46 -0.61 9.45
CA LEU A 151 15.88 -0.59 8.10
C LEU A 151 14.90 0.58 7.93
N MET A 152 14.05 0.83 8.93
CA MET A 152 13.14 1.97 8.95
C MET A 152 13.90 3.31 8.85
N LEU A 153 14.99 3.47 9.62
CA LEU A 153 15.81 4.67 9.57
C LEU A 153 16.51 4.85 8.23
N LEU A 154 17.02 3.76 7.64
CA LEU A 154 17.70 3.80 6.33
C LEU A 154 16.70 4.20 5.21
N VAL A 155 15.50 3.63 5.21
CA VAL A 155 14.47 4.00 4.24
C VAL A 155 14.02 5.44 4.44
N HIS A 156 13.85 5.89 5.68
CA HIS A 156 13.54 7.29 5.96
C HIS A 156 14.65 8.23 5.47
N ALA A 157 15.92 7.86 5.67
CA ALA A 157 17.05 8.65 5.18
C ALA A 157 17.05 8.75 3.65
N ILE A 158 16.77 7.68 2.92
CA ILE A 158 16.61 7.72 1.46
C ILE A 158 15.51 8.71 1.06
N ILE A 159 14.33 8.61 1.67
CA ILE A 159 13.20 9.50 1.37
C ILE A 159 13.55 10.97 1.67
N PHE A 160 14.28 11.22 2.76
CA PHE A 160 14.77 12.55 3.13
C PHE A 160 15.74 13.11 2.11
N GLU A 161 16.76 12.34 1.71
CA GLU A 161 17.73 12.74 0.66
C GLU A 161 17.01 13.05 -0.65
N MET A 162 16.09 12.19 -1.08
CA MET A 162 15.29 12.41 -2.27
C MET A 162 14.44 13.69 -2.17
N ALA A 163 13.85 13.95 -1.01
CA ALA A 163 13.05 15.14 -0.78
C ALA A 163 13.88 16.43 -0.83
N THR A 164 15.11 16.41 -0.33
CA THR A 164 16.03 17.56 -0.34
C THR A 164 16.62 17.81 -1.72
N ALA A 165 16.79 16.77 -2.53
CA ALA A 165 17.31 16.86 -3.89
C ALA A 165 16.26 17.36 -4.91
N VAL A 166 14.97 17.38 -4.55
CA VAL A 166 13.92 17.97 -5.41
C VAL A 166 14.17 19.48 -5.50
N PRO A 167 14.35 20.06 -6.71
CA PRO A 167 14.57 21.50 -6.85
C PRO A 167 13.47 22.31 -6.17
N ALA A 168 13.87 23.34 -5.41
CA ALA A 168 12.98 24.23 -4.66
C ALA A 168 12.00 25.05 -5.51
N ASN A 169 11.99 24.87 -6.83
CA ASN A 169 11.06 25.51 -7.78
C ASN A 169 9.62 24.96 -7.71
N ARG A 170 9.33 24.07 -6.76
CA ARG A 170 7.96 23.83 -6.33
C ARG A 170 7.59 24.95 -5.39
N GLN A 171 6.67 25.80 -5.83
CA GLN A 171 6.04 26.90 -5.08
C GLN A 171 6.08 26.67 -3.57
N SER A 172 6.65 27.65 -2.86
CA SER A 172 6.84 27.70 -1.43
C SER A 172 5.69 27.03 -0.68
N ARG A 173 6.03 26.16 0.27
CA ARG A 173 5.08 25.51 1.20
C ARG A 173 4.16 26.50 1.91
N GLU A 174 4.54 27.77 1.95
CA GLU A 174 3.81 28.84 2.64
C GLU A 174 2.50 29.24 1.94
N ASP A 175 2.35 28.97 0.62
CA ASP A 175 1.16 29.36 -0.15
C ASP A 175 0.26 28.21 -0.57
N ARG A 176 0.57 26.96 -0.18
CA ARG A 176 -0.39 25.89 -0.36
C ARG A 176 -1.22 25.79 0.90
N PRO A 177 -2.48 26.24 0.87
CA PRO A 177 -3.42 25.67 1.81
C PRO A 177 -3.28 24.15 1.64
N TYR A 178 -3.23 23.40 2.74
CA TYR A 178 -3.29 21.93 2.74
C TYR A 178 -4.63 21.54 2.09
N ILE A 179 -4.65 21.64 0.75
CA ILE A 179 -5.80 21.23 -0.05
C ILE A 179 -5.69 19.72 -0.04
N LYS A 180 -6.33 19.11 0.96
CA LYS A 180 -6.75 17.72 0.84
C LYS A 180 -7.54 17.65 -0.45
N THR A 181 -6.95 17.08 -1.51
CA THR A 181 -7.76 16.79 -2.69
C THR A 181 -8.92 15.92 -2.22
N ALA A 182 -10.10 16.11 -2.79
CA ALA A 182 -11.27 15.30 -2.44
C ALA A 182 -10.94 13.79 -2.43
N ASP A 183 -10.06 13.35 -3.32
CA ASP A 183 -9.61 11.97 -3.43
C ASP A 183 -8.76 11.50 -2.24
N ASN A 184 -7.87 12.33 -1.72
CA ASN A 184 -7.05 12.01 -0.55
C ASN A 184 -7.90 11.96 0.71
N VAL A 185 -8.84 12.90 0.88
CA VAL A 185 -9.78 12.90 2.01
C VAL A 185 -10.61 11.61 2.02
N VAL A 186 -11.11 11.18 0.87
CA VAL A 186 -11.93 9.95 0.75
C VAL A 186 -11.10 8.70 1.07
N LEU A 187 -9.84 8.66 0.64
CA LEU A 187 -8.93 7.56 0.97
C LEU A 187 -8.60 7.52 2.47
N ASP A 188 -8.36 8.68 3.09
CA ASP A 188 -8.11 8.80 4.53
C ASP A 188 -9.33 8.37 5.36
N ILE A 189 -10.54 8.74 4.91
CA ILE A 189 -11.79 8.29 5.53
C ILE A 189 -11.92 6.78 5.44
N LYS A 190 -11.64 6.18 4.27
CA LYS A 190 -11.66 4.72 4.08
C LYS A 190 -10.71 4.02 5.04
N LYS A 191 -9.43 4.42 5.05
CA LYS A 191 -8.39 3.87 5.95
C LYS A 191 -8.81 4.00 7.43
N TYR A 192 -9.41 5.13 7.79
CA TYR A 192 -9.88 5.35 9.16
C TYR A 192 -11.03 4.44 9.54
N ILE A 193 -12.01 4.25 8.65
CA ILE A 193 -13.12 3.31 8.86
C ILE A 193 -12.59 1.88 9.01
N GLU A 194 -11.64 1.45 8.18
CA GLU A 194 -11.03 0.13 8.27
C GLU A 194 -10.31 -0.09 9.61
N LYS A 195 -9.52 0.90 10.04
CA LYS A 195 -8.79 0.85 11.32
C LYS A 195 -9.73 0.84 12.54
N GLN A 196 -10.85 1.53 12.47
CA GLN A 196 -11.82 1.66 13.55
C GLN A 196 -13.09 0.81 13.29
N CYS A 197 -12.96 -0.26 12.48
CA CYS A 197 -14.14 -0.97 11.98
C CYS A 197 -15.00 -1.57 13.09
N ASN A 198 -14.40 -1.96 14.23
CA ASN A 198 -15.09 -2.54 15.38
C ASN A 198 -15.67 -1.48 16.34
N GLU A 199 -15.35 -0.22 16.13
CA GLU A 199 -15.83 0.88 16.96
C GLU A 199 -17.19 1.41 16.48
N ARG A 200 -17.86 2.15 17.37
CA ARG A 200 -19.05 2.89 17.01
C ARG A 200 -18.66 4.18 16.29
N LEU A 201 -18.70 4.16 14.97
CA LEU A 201 -18.41 5.29 14.11
C LEU A 201 -19.71 5.86 13.52
N THR A 202 -19.93 7.16 13.69
CA THR A 202 -21.03 7.88 13.04
C THR A 202 -20.51 8.79 11.93
N ASN A 203 -21.36 9.16 10.97
CA ASN A 203 -20.99 10.14 9.95
C ASN A 203 -20.63 11.50 10.56
N ARG A 204 -21.18 11.82 11.75
CA ARG A 204 -20.83 13.02 12.49
C ARG A 204 -19.39 12.98 13.00
N ASP A 205 -18.97 11.84 13.55
CA ASP A 205 -17.59 11.67 14.05
C ASP A 205 -16.59 11.79 12.91
N LEU A 206 -16.87 11.16 11.77
CA LEU A 206 -16.07 11.26 10.56
C LEU A 206 -16.02 12.71 10.04
N SER A 207 -17.17 13.36 9.97
CA SER A 207 -17.29 14.77 9.52
C SER A 207 -16.44 15.71 10.37
N LEU A 208 -16.53 15.59 11.69
CA LEU A 208 -15.73 16.38 12.64
C LEU A 208 -14.24 16.09 12.50
N LYS A 209 -13.87 14.80 12.40
CA LYS A 209 -12.46 14.40 12.30
C LYS A 209 -11.78 14.89 11.03
N PHE A 210 -12.48 14.84 9.90
CA PHE A 210 -11.90 15.18 8.59
C PHE A 210 -12.21 16.63 8.15
N GLY A 211 -13.00 17.38 8.94
CA GLY A 211 -13.29 18.79 8.68
C GLY A 211 -14.11 19.04 7.42
N ILE A 212 -14.98 18.08 7.05
CA ILE A 212 -15.88 18.19 5.89
C ILE A 212 -17.33 17.89 6.30
N SER A 213 -18.31 18.47 5.58
CA SER A 213 -19.72 18.21 5.88
C SER A 213 -20.08 16.75 5.63
N GLN A 214 -21.06 16.22 6.37
CA GLN A 214 -21.54 14.83 6.19
C GLN A 214 -22.05 14.57 4.77
N SER A 215 -22.70 15.58 4.16
CA SER A 215 -23.18 15.50 2.77
C SER A 215 -22.00 15.37 1.81
N THR A 216 -21.07 16.33 1.86
CA THR A 216 -19.87 16.32 1.00
C THR A 216 -19.08 15.03 1.15
N MET A 217 -18.90 14.55 2.40
CA MET A 217 -18.22 13.29 2.68
C MET A 217 -18.90 12.10 1.98
N ASN A 218 -20.22 11.98 2.13
CA ASN A 218 -20.96 10.88 1.51
C ASN A 218 -20.95 10.98 -0.02
N ASP A 219 -21.14 12.17 -0.59
CA ASP A 219 -21.13 12.37 -2.04
C ASP A 219 -19.80 11.98 -2.67
N LEU A 220 -18.69 12.40 -2.05
CA LEU A 220 -17.34 12.03 -2.49
C LEU A 220 -17.08 10.52 -2.34
N PHE A 221 -17.54 9.93 -1.24
CA PHE A 221 -17.34 8.51 -0.98
C PHE A 221 -18.17 7.64 -1.93
N ILE A 222 -19.42 8.01 -2.20
CA ILE A 222 -20.28 7.34 -3.19
C ILE A 222 -19.69 7.48 -4.60
N LYS A 223 -19.21 8.67 -4.96
CA LYS A 223 -18.56 8.91 -6.26
C LYS A 223 -17.36 7.99 -6.48
N LYS A 224 -16.56 7.74 -5.43
CA LYS A 224 -15.32 6.95 -5.54
C LYS A 224 -15.53 5.45 -5.36
N TYR A 225 -16.40 5.04 -4.43
CA TYR A 225 -16.58 3.64 -4.04
C TYR A 225 -17.97 3.07 -4.32
N GLY A 226 -18.89 3.86 -4.85
CA GLY A 226 -20.26 3.44 -5.18
C GLY A 226 -21.20 3.25 -3.99
N ILE A 227 -20.73 3.42 -2.76
CA ILE A 227 -21.51 3.23 -1.52
C ILE A 227 -21.22 4.34 -0.51
N SER A 228 -22.14 4.55 0.45
CA SER A 228 -21.95 5.55 1.51
C SER A 228 -20.91 5.09 2.55
N THR A 229 -20.35 6.05 3.32
CA THR A 229 -19.43 5.76 4.43
C THR A 229 -20.04 4.81 5.46
N SER A 230 -21.34 4.97 5.79
CA SER A 230 -22.05 4.07 6.71
C SER A 230 -22.21 2.66 6.15
N GLN A 231 -22.48 2.53 4.85
CA GLN A 231 -22.56 1.21 4.18
C GLN A 231 -21.19 0.55 4.16
N TYR A 232 -20.13 1.30 3.86
CA TYR A 232 -18.76 0.78 3.89
C TYR A 232 -18.36 0.31 5.29
N HIS A 233 -18.61 1.11 6.33
CA HIS A 233 -18.36 0.71 7.72
C HIS A 233 -19.11 -0.57 8.10
N MET A 234 -20.37 -0.68 7.68
CA MET A 234 -21.15 -1.90 7.91
C MET A 234 -20.54 -3.12 7.19
N GLN A 235 -20.07 -2.97 5.96
CA GLN A 235 -19.37 -4.04 5.24
C GLN A 235 -18.10 -4.48 5.98
N CYS A 236 -17.27 -3.54 6.45
CA CYS A 236 -16.09 -3.85 7.24
C CYS A 236 -16.44 -4.64 8.51
N LYS A 237 -17.46 -4.23 9.26
CA LYS A 237 -17.97 -4.96 10.42
C LYS A 237 -18.40 -6.39 10.07
N LEU A 238 -19.16 -6.55 9.01
CA LEU A 238 -19.66 -7.86 8.58
C LEU A 238 -18.53 -8.80 8.10
N SER A 239 -17.51 -8.26 7.44
CA SER A 239 -16.31 -9.03 7.07
C SER A 239 -15.54 -9.51 8.32
N SER A 240 -15.44 -8.68 9.37
CA SER A 240 -14.87 -9.10 10.65
C SER A 240 -15.70 -10.19 11.33
N VAL A 241 -17.04 -10.10 11.27
CA VAL A 241 -17.94 -11.17 11.77
C VAL A 241 -17.68 -12.49 11.03
N GLU A 242 -17.59 -12.44 9.70
CA GLU A 242 -17.30 -13.64 8.88
C GLU A 242 -15.99 -14.29 9.30
N TYR A 243 -14.93 -13.51 9.49
CA TYR A 243 -13.65 -13.99 9.97
C TYR A 243 -13.78 -14.75 11.31
N PHE A 244 -14.47 -14.16 12.32
CA PHE A 244 -14.67 -14.81 13.61
C PHE A 244 -15.55 -16.06 13.51
N LEU A 245 -16.58 -16.06 12.66
CA LEU A 245 -17.43 -17.24 12.44
C LEU A 245 -16.65 -18.42 11.86
N LYS A 246 -15.63 -18.12 11.03
CA LYS A 246 -14.77 -19.10 10.37
C LYS A 246 -13.67 -19.61 11.28
N SER A 247 -13.02 -18.72 12.04
CA SER A 247 -11.77 -19.00 12.74
C SER A 247 -11.93 -19.28 14.25
N THR A 248 -13.14 -19.12 14.82
CA THR A 248 -13.37 -19.31 16.27
C THR A 248 -14.69 -20.03 16.57
N ASP A 249 -14.78 -20.57 17.79
CA ASP A 249 -16.02 -21.13 18.34
C ASP A 249 -16.79 -20.15 19.25
N LEU A 250 -16.42 -18.85 19.21
CA LEU A 250 -17.10 -17.81 19.99
C LEU A 250 -18.61 -17.80 19.69
N THR A 251 -19.44 -17.51 20.70
CA THR A 251 -20.87 -17.39 20.50
C THR A 251 -21.19 -16.21 19.58
N ILE A 252 -22.34 -16.28 18.88
CA ILE A 252 -22.79 -15.20 18.01
C ILE A 252 -22.93 -13.88 18.78
N ASP A 253 -23.37 -13.96 20.02
CA ASP A 253 -23.54 -12.80 20.88
C ASP A 253 -22.19 -12.20 21.27
N THR A 254 -21.19 -13.02 21.58
CA THR A 254 -19.84 -12.58 21.87
C THR A 254 -19.21 -11.89 20.65
N ILE A 255 -19.35 -12.48 19.47
CA ILE A 255 -18.85 -11.88 18.21
C ILE A 255 -19.53 -10.54 17.94
N SER A 256 -20.86 -10.47 18.07
CA SER A 256 -21.62 -9.23 17.89
C SER A 256 -21.11 -8.10 18.81
N SER A 257 -20.84 -8.43 20.07
CA SER A 257 -20.31 -7.47 21.05
C SER A 257 -18.89 -7.04 20.75
N LEU A 258 -17.99 -7.97 20.38
CA LEU A 258 -16.59 -7.68 19.99
C LEU A 258 -16.49 -6.77 18.77
N ILE A 259 -17.42 -6.91 17.82
CA ILE A 259 -17.46 -6.08 16.60
C ILE A 259 -18.22 -4.74 16.85
N GLY A 260 -18.65 -4.49 18.08
CA GLY A 260 -19.28 -3.21 18.43
C GLY A 260 -20.70 -3.02 17.87
N PHE A 261 -21.48 -4.09 17.76
CA PHE A 261 -22.93 -3.98 17.54
C PHE A 261 -23.65 -3.73 18.85
N CYS A 262 -24.36 -2.62 18.95
CA CYS A 262 -25.11 -2.25 20.17
C CYS A 262 -26.39 -3.05 20.35
N ASP A 263 -26.95 -3.61 19.27
CA ASP A 263 -28.23 -4.32 19.25
C ASP A 263 -28.15 -5.60 18.41
N ARG A 264 -28.50 -6.73 19.04
CA ARG A 264 -28.53 -8.06 18.41
C ARG A 264 -29.51 -8.14 17.24
N SER A 265 -30.63 -7.44 17.32
CA SER A 265 -31.64 -7.42 16.25
C SER A 265 -31.08 -6.72 15.02
N HIS A 266 -30.45 -5.58 15.23
CA HIS A 266 -29.77 -4.83 14.16
C HIS A 266 -28.65 -5.65 13.51
N PHE A 267 -27.80 -6.29 14.31
CA PHE A 267 -26.76 -7.19 13.82
C PHE A 267 -27.33 -8.31 12.93
N ARG A 268 -28.35 -9.06 13.44
CA ARG A 268 -28.95 -10.18 12.70
C ARG A 268 -29.57 -9.74 11.38
N LYS A 269 -30.27 -8.58 11.37
CA LYS A 269 -30.85 -8.00 10.16
C LYS A 269 -29.78 -7.60 9.14
N ALA A 270 -28.71 -6.95 9.61
CA ALA A 270 -27.60 -6.56 8.74
C ALA A 270 -26.89 -7.77 8.13
N PHE A 271 -26.62 -8.79 8.95
CA PHE A 271 -25.98 -10.03 8.50
C PHE A 271 -26.87 -10.81 7.51
N MET A 272 -28.15 -10.97 7.82
CA MET A 272 -29.12 -11.63 6.93
C MET A 272 -29.22 -10.89 5.58
N LYS A 273 -29.22 -9.55 5.60
CA LYS A 273 -29.25 -8.74 4.37
C LYS A 273 -28.01 -8.93 3.51
N ALA A 274 -26.83 -9.08 4.14
CA ALA A 274 -25.57 -9.21 3.42
C ALA A 274 -25.31 -10.63 2.90
N TYR A 275 -25.63 -11.65 3.69
CA TYR A 275 -25.25 -13.05 3.40
C TYR A 275 -26.46 -13.96 3.06
N GLY A 276 -27.69 -13.44 3.08
CA GLY A 276 -28.91 -14.20 2.76
C GLY A 276 -29.31 -15.26 3.79
N MET A 277 -28.58 -15.37 4.91
CA MET A 277 -28.84 -16.37 5.95
C MET A 277 -28.40 -15.86 7.33
N SER A 278 -28.89 -16.54 8.40
CA SER A 278 -28.50 -16.17 9.77
C SER A 278 -27.03 -16.50 10.07
N PRO A 279 -26.37 -15.80 11.03
CA PRO A 279 -25.00 -16.10 11.43
C PRO A 279 -24.77 -17.57 11.83
N ASN A 280 -25.75 -18.20 12.51
CA ASN A 280 -25.68 -19.62 12.88
C ASN A 280 -25.72 -20.55 11.66
N GLN A 281 -26.58 -20.27 10.69
CA GLN A 281 -26.66 -21.04 9.44
C GLN A 281 -25.37 -20.88 8.64
N TYR A 282 -24.83 -19.65 8.57
CA TYR A 282 -23.58 -19.36 7.89
C TYR A 282 -22.41 -20.14 8.51
N ARG A 283 -22.27 -20.14 9.85
CA ARG A 283 -21.26 -20.94 10.56
C ARG A 283 -21.37 -22.44 10.26
N LYS A 284 -22.60 -22.98 10.27
CA LYS A 284 -22.83 -24.40 9.94
C LYS A 284 -22.37 -24.73 8.52
N LYS A 285 -22.71 -23.85 7.57
CA LYS A 285 -22.29 -23.97 6.18
C LYS A 285 -20.76 -23.98 6.05
N LEU A 286 -20.06 -23.01 6.68
CA LEU A 286 -18.60 -22.96 6.66
C LEU A 286 -17.96 -24.23 7.27
N LYS A 287 -18.49 -24.74 8.39
CA LYS A 287 -17.99 -25.97 9.02
C LYS A 287 -18.21 -27.19 8.14
N SER A 288 -19.34 -27.29 7.43
CA SER A 288 -19.59 -28.40 6.50
C SER A 288 -18.65 -28.36 5.29
N GLU A 289 -18.34 -27.19 4.76
CA GLU A 289 -17.40 -27.00 3.64
C GLU A 289 -15.94 -27.38 4.03
N LEU A 290 -15.57 -27.16 5.29
CA LEU A 290 -14.25 -27.53 5.81
C LEU A 290 -14.14 -29.02 6.16
N SER A 291 -15.24 -29.68 6.51
CA SER A 291 -15.29 -31.11 6.88
C SER A 291 -15.47 -32.04 5.66
N GLY A 292 -15.77 -31.48 4.50
CA GLY A 292 -15.97 -32.22 3.24
C GLY A 292 -14.72 -32.25 2.33
N LYS A 293 -13.59 -31.84 2.86
CA LYS A 293 -12.25 -32.01 2.29
C LYS A 293 -11.45 -32.96 3.18
#